data_d99b52af6bb82a0639ae0285ac76a8fb
#
_entry.id   d99b52af6bb82a0639ae0285ac76a8fb
#
_cell.length_a   1.000
_cell.length_b   1.000
_cell.length_c   1.000
_cell.angle_alpha   90.00
_cell.angle_beta   90.00
_cell.angle_gamma   90.00
#
_symmetry.space_group_name_H-M   'P 1'
#
loop_
_entity.id
_entity.type
_entity.pdbx_description
1 polymer ?
#
loop_
_entity_poly.entity_id
_entity_poly.type
_entity_poly.pdbx_seq_one_letter_code
_entity_poly.pdbx_strand_id
1 'polypeptide(L)'
;DLDFIKILSGLGIGVGFNTLNRFVVEQPIEGKYKTLQTSAQLGVTKDIILGQDFIFNPLMYFTHSFFYQEDFKENKSPFAKNYESLKHHSINANLGFNLAKNIEQDDYQASFSTFVIFEKRIYGRTLENKASFVDFPIAFIQKYKLKDNILSQGFNSEFLYKNNVFWQFMLMNRFSHNAYELHLMSSVGKRF
;
A
#
# COMPACT_ATOMS: atom_id res chain seq x y z
N ASP A 1 5.20 -6.01 -35.97
CA ASP A 1 5.32 -5.33 -34.66
C ASP A 1 5.67 -6.40 -33.63
N LEU A 2 6.88 -6.29 -33.04
CA LEU A 2 7.30 -7.19 -31.97
C LEU A 2 6.56 -6.77 -30.70
N ASP A 3 5.56 -7.52 -30.35
CA ASP A 3 4.78 -7.41 -29.11
C ASP A 3 5.64 -7.76 -27.90
N PHE A 4 6.39 -6.80 -27.38
CA PHE A 4 7.27 -7.05 -26.24
C PHE A 4 6.47 -7.13 -24.94
N ILE A 5 6.77 -8.17 -24.15
CA ILE A 5 6.42 -8.23 -22.74
C ILE A 5 7.35 -7.27 -21.99
N LYS A 6 6.77 -6.39 -21.19
CA LYS A 6 7.51 -5.46 -20.32
C LYS A 6 7.68 -6.06 -18.93
N ILE A 7 8.85 -5.92 -18.35
CA ILE A 7 9.11 -6.30 -16.97
C ILE A 7 8.70 -5.14 -16.06
N LEU A 8 7.92 -5.44 -15.05
CA LEU A 8 7.57 -4.53 -13.96
C LEU A 8 8.48 -4.84 -12.77
N SER A 9 9.15 -3.83 -12.25
CA SER A 9 9.91 -3.95 -11.00
C SER A 9 9.74 -2.70 -10.16
N GLY A 10 9.77 -2.88 -8.84
CA GLY A 10 9.64 -1.76 -7.91
C GLY A 10 10.21 -2.11 -6.55
N LEU A 11 10.78 -1.12 -5.90
CA LEU A 11 11.27 -1.18 -4.53
C LEU A 11 10.67 -0.03 -3.74
N GLY A 12 10.30 -0.30 -2.50
CA GLY A 12 9.77 0.71 -1.59
C GLY A 12 10.36 0.55 -0.20
N ILE A 13 10.60 1.68 0.45
CA ILE A 13 10.99 1.74 1.86
C ILE A 13 10.20 2.86 2.53
N GLY A 14 9.72 2.60 3.75
CA GLY A 14 9.03 3.58 4.57
C GLY A 14 9.42 3.45 6.02
N VAL A 15 9.58 4.59 6.69
CA VAL A 15 9.80 4.68 8.13
C VAL A 15 8.65 5.45 8.74
N GLY A 16 8.04 4.89 9.79
CA GLY A 16 6.95 5.53 10.51
C GLY A 16 7.34 5.86 11.94
N PHE A 17 6.90 7.03 12.42
CA PHE A 17 6.94 7.44 13.82
C PHE A 17 5.50 7.44 14.31
N ASN A 18 5.19 6.57 15.28
CA ASN A 18 3.81 6.28 15.65
C ASN A 18 3.60 6.59 17.13
N THR A 19 2.39 7.03 17.45
CA THR A 19 1.92 7.19 18.82
C THR A 19 0.65 6.38 19.01
N LEU A 20 0.67 5.47 19.99
CA LEU A 20 -0.52 4.75 20.44
C LEU A 20 -1.13 5.51 21.61
N ASN A 21 -2.39 5.90 21.48
CA ASN A 21 -3.16 6.53 22.54
C ASN A 21 -4.36 5.65 22.87
N ARG A 22 -4.56 5.36 24.15
CA ARG A 22 -5.75 4.67 24.65
C ARG A 22 -6.14 5.20 26.02
N PHE A 23 -7.39 5.01 26.40
CA PHE A 23 -7.93 5.37 27.71
C PHE A 23 -8.28 4.10 28.47
N VAL A 24 -7.87 4.04 29.71
CA VAL A 24 -8.26 2.97 30.64
C VAL A 24 -8.67 3.63 31.94
N VAL A 25 -9.94 3.42 32.35
CA VAL A 25 -10.52 4.04 33.56
C VAL A 25 -10.20 5.53 33.64
N GLU A 26 -10.52 6.28 32.55
CA GLU A 26 -10.30 7.71 32.38
C GLU A 26 -8.83 8.19 32.38
N GLN A 27 -7.87 7.29 32.47
CA GLN A 27 -6.45 7.62 32.40
C GLN A 27 -5.94 7.49 30.94
N PRO A 28 -5.34 8.54 30.38
CA PRO A 28 -4.69 8.46 29.08
C PRO A 28 -3.40 7.66 29.19
N ILE A 29 -3.24 6.68 28.34
CA ILE A 29 -2.04 5.86 28.22
C ILE A 29 -1.47 6.07 26.81
N GLU A 30 -0.19 6.43 26.75
CA GLU A 30 0.52 6.72 25.50
C GLU A 30 1.73 5.80 25.36
N GLY A 31 1.93 5.32 24.13
CA GLY A 31 3.14 4.58 23.72
C GLY A 31 3.67 5.12 22.41
N LYS A 32 4.99 5.33 22.30
CA LYS A 32 5.66 5.78 21.08
C LYS A 32 6.54 4.68 20.52
N TYR A 33 6.49 4.48 19.20
CA TYR A 33 7.28 3.45 18.54
C TYR A 33 7.58 3.80 17.08
N LYS A 34 8.62 3.19 16.54
CA LYS A 34 8.98 3.30 15.13
C LYS A 34 8.60 2.06 14.37
N THR A 35 8.35 2.25 13.09
CA THR A 35 8.11 1.16 12.15
C THR A 35 9.00 1.31 10.93
N LEU A 36 9.41 0.18 10.37
CA LEU A 36 10.09 0.10 9.07
C LEU A 36 9.25 -0.81 8.17
N GLN A 37 8.99 -0.34 6.98
CA GLN A 37 8.35 -1.14 5.94
C GLN A 37 9.22 -1.15 4.70
N THR A 38 9.44 -2.32 4.12
CA THR A 38 10.07 -2.46 2.81
C THR A 38 9.18 -3.30 1.90
N SER A 39 9.23 -3.02 0.62
CA SER A 39 8.52 -3.81 -0.39
C SER A 39 9.38 -3.98 -1.64
N ALA A 40 9.22 -5.12 -2.30
CA ALA A 40 9.78 -5.41 -3.59
C ALA A 40 8.71 -5.99 -4.49
N GLN A 41 8.66 -5.55 -5.74
CA GLN A 41 7.70 -6.01 -6.74
C GLN A 41 8.45 -6.53 -7.95
N LEU A 42 7.94 -7.63 -8.52
CA LEU A 42 8.41 -8.17 -9.79
C LEU A 42 7.23 -8.76 -10.56
N GLY A 43 7.14 -8.44 -11.83
CA GLY A 43 6.05 -8.90 -12.67
C GLY A 43 6.24 -8.60 -14.14
N VAL A 44 5.15 -8.81 -14.88
CA VAL A 44 5.12 -8.62 -16.33
C VAL A 44 3.82 -7.90 -16.72
N THR A 45 3.93 -7.14 -17.80
CA THR A 45 2.79 -6.52 -18.49
C THR A 45 3.04 -6.52 -19.99
N LYS A 46 1.99 -6.29 -20.76
CA LYS A 46 2.05 -6.15 -22.22
C LYS A 46 1.13 -5.00 -22.64
N ASP A 47 1.59 -4.19 -23.58
CA ASP A 47 0.73 -3.17 -24.18
C ASP A 47 -0.02 -3.81 -25.36
N ILE A 48 -1.34 -3.71 -25.34
CA ILE A 48 -2.21 -4.11 -26.42
C ILE A 48 -2.96 -2.87 -26.90
N ILE A 49 -2.63 -2.42 -28.10
CA ILE A 49 -3.25 -1.23 -28.68
C ILE A 49 -4.65 -1.58 -29.15
N LEU A 50 -5.65 -0.89 -28.61
CA LEU A 50 -7.06 -1.03 -28.98
C LEU A 50 -7.51 0.19 -29.78
N GLY A 51 -7.46 0.10 -31.09
CA GLY A 51 -7.79 1.23 -31.98
C GLY A 51 -6.74 2.35 -31.92
N GLN A 52 -7.16 3.60 -32.13
CA GLN A 52 -6.22 4.72 -32.32
C GLN A 52 -5.64 5.31 -31.03
N ASP A 53 -6.37 5.18 -29.90
CA ASP A 53 -6.04 5.98 -28.70
C ASP A 53 -5.98 5.17 -27.40
N PHE A 54 -6.44 3.93 -27.39
CA PHE A 54 -6.53 3.14 -26.16
C PHE A 54 -5.43 2.09 -26.09
N ILE A 55 -4.87 1.94 -24.91
CA ILE A 55 -3.86 0.93 -24.59
C ILE A 55 -4.41 0.09 -23.45
N PHE A 56 -4.56 -1.21 -23.69
CA PHE A 56 -4.93 -2.19 -22.68
C PHE A 56 -3.67 -2.90 -22.18
N ASN A 57 -3.44 -2.86 -20.86
CA ASN A 57 -2.27 -3.44 -20.23
C ASN A 57 -2.69 -4.53 -19.23
N PRO A 58 -2.79 -5.80 -19.63
CA PRO A 58 -2.87 -6.89 -18.68
C PRO A 58 -1.57 -6.96 -17.87
N LEU A 59 -1.68 -7.20 -16.58
CA LEU A 59 -0.52 -7.21 -15.69
C LEU A 59 -0.62 -8.34 -14.66
N MET A 60 0.53 -8.92 -14.35
CA MET A 60 0.70 -9.89 -13.27
C MET A 60 2.01 -9.58 -12.54
N TYR A 61 1.96 -9.49 -11.21
CA TYR A 61 3.15 -9.27 -10.43
C TYR A 61 3.03 -9.86 -9.03
N PHE A 62 4.18 -10.14 -8.45
CA PHE A 62 4.32 -10.54 -7.05
C PHE A 62 4.85 -9.37 -6.24
N THR A 63 4.34 -9.21 -5.03
CA THR A 63 4.84 -8.24 -4.07
C THR A 63 5.30 -8.98 -2.83
N HIS A 64 6.56 -8.82 -2.45
CA HIS A 64 7.06 -9.18 -1.13
C HIS A 64 7.10 -7.93 -0.27
N SER A 65 6.53 -8.01 0.94
CA SER A 65 6.57 -6.91 1.92
C SER A 65 7.13 -7.41 3.24
N PHE A 66 7.97 -6.60 3.83
CA PHE A 66 8.47 -6.77 5.18
C PHE A 66 8.05 -5.59 6.02
N PHE A 67 7.51 -5.87 7.20
CA PHE A 67 7.13 -4.89 8.21
C PHE A 67 7.84 -5.21 9.52
N TYR A 68 8.44 -4.19 10.12
CA TYR A 68 9.06 -4.25 11.43
C TYR A 68 8.51 -3.12 12.30
N GLN A 69 8.15 -3.44 13.52
CA GLN A 69 7.83 -2.50 14.58
C GLN A 69 8.81 -2.75 15.73
N GLU A 70 9.43 -1.70 16.24
CA GLU A 70 10.27 -1.81 17.42
C GLU A 70 9.43 -2.16 18.66
N ASP A 71 10.07 -2.76 19.65
CA ASP A 71 9.49 -2.91 20.97
C ASP A 71 9.28 -1.54 21.62
N PHE A 72 8.23 -1.42 22.41
CA PHE A 72 7.95 -0.17 23.12
C PHE A 72 7.15 -0.42 24.40
N LYS A 73 7.23 0.58 25.27
CA LYS A 73 6.48 0.64 26.52
C LYS A 73 5.51 1.80 26.50
N GLU A 74 4.33 1.55 27.04
CA GLU A 74 3.40 2.61 27.37
C GLU A 74 3.87 3.40 28.58
N ASN A 75 3.40 4.63 28.72
CA ASN A 75 3.72 5.51 29.85
C ASN A 75 3.21 4.93 31.19
N LYS A 76 3.64 5.55 32.27
CA LYS A 76 3.38 5.10 33.65
C LYS A 76 1.87 5.00 33.96
N SER A 77 1.38 3.79 34.08
CA SER A 77 0.03 3.45 34.52
C SER A 77 0.05 1.99 35.02
N PRO A 78 -0.75 1.61 36.03
CA PRO A 78 -0.90 0.21 36.44
C PRO A 78 -1.39 -0.70 35.30
N PHE A 79 -2.02 -0.11 34.27
CA PHE A 79 -2.52 -0.83 33.08
C PHE A 79 -1.61 -0.68 31.86
N ALA A 80 -0.42 -0.07 32.04
CA ALA A 80 0.55 0.09 30.95
C ALA A 80 1.08 -1.26 30.46
N LYS A 81 1.37 -1.34 29.17
CA LYS A 81 1.83 -2.54 28.49
C LYS A 81 3.23 -2.35 27.93
N ASN A 82 3.99 -3.44 27.94
CA ASN A 82 5.18 -3.62 27.16
C ASN A 82 4.81 -4.40 25.91
N TYR A 83 5.17 -3.91 24.74
CA TYR A 83 4.99 -4.59 23.47
C TYR A 83 6.34 -5.10 22.97
N GLU A 84 6.39 -6.38 22.59
CA GLU A 84 7.57 -6.94 21.94
C GLU A 84 7.69 -6.43 20.51
N SER A 85 8.89 -6.48 19.96
CA SER A 85 9.09 -6.15 18.55
C SER A 85 8.29 -7.09 17.66
N LEU A 86 7.71 -6.53 16.59
CA LEU A 86 6.91 -7.26 15.63
C LEU A 86 7.64 -7.31 14.28
N LYS A 87 7.79 -8.51 13.74
CA LYS A 87 8.30 -8.75 12.38
C LYS A 87 7.26 -9.51 11.58
N HIS A 88 6.96 -9.00 10.40
CA HIS A 88 6.00 -9.64 9.54
C HIS A 88 6.46 -9.62 8.09
N HIS A 89 6.37 -10.76 7.43
CA HIS A 89 6.62 -10.93 6.01
C HIS A 89 5.33 -11.33 5.32
N SER A 90 5.06 -10.77 4.16
CA SER A 90 3.96 -11.19 3.32
C SER A 90 4.36 -11.27 1.85
N ILE A 91 3.74 -12.20 1.14
CA ILE A 91 3.84 -12.33 -0.31
C ILE A 91 2.44 -12.30 -0.88
N ASN A 92 2.21 -11.41 -1.84
CA ASN A 92 0.95 -11.26 -2.54
C ASN A 92 1.17 -11.54 -4.03
N ALA A 93 0.24 -12.26 -4.65
CA ALA A 93 0.12 -12.35 -6.11
C ALA A 93 -0.95 -11.38 -6.56
N ASN A 94 -0.65 -10.63 -7.61
CA ASN A 94 -1.50 -9.59 -8.15
C ASN A 94 -1.76 -9.89 -9.62
N LEU A 95 -3.03 -9.86 -10.02
CA LEU A 95 -3.47 -10.02 -11.39
C LEU A 95 -4.47 -8.91 -11.72
N GLY A 96 -4.31 -8.27 -12.85
CA GLY A 96 -5.19 -7.18 -13.20
C GLY A 96 -4.99 -6.66 -14.61
N PHE A 97 -5.57 -5.51 -14.85
CA PHE A 97 -5.36 -4.78 -16.08
C PHE A 97 -5.46 -3.27 -15.83
N ASN A 98 -4.87 -2.52 -16.73
CA ASN A 98 -5.02 -1.09 -16.87
C ASN A 98 -5.52 -0.79 -18.30
N LEU A 99 -6.48 0.11 -18.43
CA LEU A 99 -6.92 0.67 -19.70
C LEU A 99 -6.58 2.15 -19.70
N ALA A 100 -5.71 2.56 -20.59
CA ALA A 100 -5.21 3.93 -20.68
C ALA A 100 -5.60 4.58 -22.02
N LYS A 101 -5.78 5.90 -21.98
CA LYS A 101 -5.90 6.77 -23.13
C LYS A 101 -4.91 7.91 -22.99
N ASN A 102 -4.07 8.09 -24.02
CA ASN A 102 -3.14 9.21 -24.10
C ASN A 102 -3.67 10.24 -25.09
N ILE A 103 -3.60 11.50 -24.71
CA ILE A 103 -3.98 12.64 -25.53
C ILE A 103 -2.78 13.56 -25.62
N GLU A 104 -2.35 13.86 -26.83
CA GLU A 104 -1.27 14.80 -27.09
C GLU A 104 -1.85 16.04 -27.79
N GLN A 105 -1.61 17.19 -27.21
CA GLN A 105 -1.99 18.50 -27.71
C GLN A 105 -0.74 19.38 -27.77
N ASP A 106 -0.84 20.49 -28.52
CA ASP A 106 0.30 21.38 -28.68
C ASP A 106 0.88 21.93 -27.37
N ASP A 107 0.05 22.10 -26.32
CA ASP A 107 0.45 22.73 -25.05
C ASP A 107 0.54 21.76 -23.87
N TYR A 108 0.02 20.56 -24.00
CA TYR A 108 0.04 19.57 -22.92
C TYR A 108 -0.10 18.14 -23.44
N GLN A 109 0.36 17.20 -22.64
CA GLN A 109 0.08 15.77 -22.74
C GLN A 109 -0.83 15.37 -21.57
N ALA A 110 -1.88 14.63 -21.87
CA ALA A 110 -2.77 14.09 -20.85
C ALA A 110 -2.84 12.56 -20.95
N SER A 111 -2.79 11.88 -19.82
CA SER A 111 -3.00 10.44 -19.71
C SER A 111 -4.14 10.17 -18.74
N PHE A 112 -5.11 9.40 -19.19
CA PHE A 112 -6.22 8.93 -18.37
C PHE A 112 -6.17 7.41 -18.33
N SER A 113 -6.31 6.84 -17.14
CA SER A 113 -6.34 5.40 -17.03
C SER A 113 -7.30 4.92 -15.98
N THR A 114 -7.88 3.75 -16.20
CA THR A 114 -8.64 3.00 -15.21
C THR A 114 -8.01 1.64 -15.03
N PHE A 115 -8.00 1.13 -13.80
CA PHE A 115 -7.39 -0.14 -13.49
C PHE A 115 -8.29 -0.99 -12.59
N VAL A 116 -8.12 -2.30 -12.72
CA VAL A 116 -8.67 -3.29 -11.81
C VAL A 116 -7.56 -4.28 -11.47
N ILE A 117 -7.32 -4.49 -10.17
CA ILE A 117 -6.27 -5.38 -9.67
C ILE A 117 -6.87 -6.28 -8.59
N PHE A 118 -6.77 -7.57 -8.79
CA PHE A 118 -7.05 -8.57 -7.77
C PHE A 118 -5.76 -8.99 -7.10
N GLU A 119 -5.68 -8.80 -5.79
CA GLU A 119 -4.57 -9.19 -4.93
C GLU A 119 -4.96 -10.41 -4.10
N LYS A 120 -4.12 -11.43 -4.12
CA LYS A 120 -4.24 -12.61 -3.25
C LYS A 120 -3.01 -12.76 -2.39
N ARG A 121 -3.21 -12.78 -1.07
CA ARG A 121 -2.14 -13.08 -0.12
C ARG A 121 -1.80 -14.57 -0.13
N ILE A 122 -0.58 -14.89 -0.54
CA ILE A 122 -0.08 -16.26 -0.60
C ILE A 122 0.59 -16.65 0.72
N TYR A 123 1.36 -15.74 1.32
CA TYR A 123 2.11 -15.94 2.54
C TYR A 123 1.91 -14.77 3.50
N GLY A 124 2.08 -15.01 4.83
CA GLY A 124 1.96 -13.97 5.86
C GLY A 124 0.51 -13.61 6.17
N ARG A 125 -0.36 -14.61 6.34
CA ARG A 125 -1.79 -14.41 6.60
C ARG A 125 -2.13 -14.02 8.03
N THR A 126 -1.20 -14.21 8.95
CA THR A 126 -1.41 -13.93 10.37
C THR A 126 -0.36 -12.97 10.88
N LEU A 127 -0.79 -11.98 11.61
CA LEU A 127 0.05 -11.05 12.36
C LEU A 127 -0.11 -11.38 13.84
N GLU A 128 1.00 -11.60 14.56
CA GLU A 128 1.00 -11.87 15.99
C GLU A 128 1.67 -10.72 16.73
N ASN A 129 0.92 -10.06 17.60
CA ASN A 129 1.45 -9.04 18.49
C ASN A 129 1.50 -9.59 19.92
N LYS A 130 2.68 -9.55 20.52
CA LYS A 130 2.91 -10.00 21.89
C LYS A 130 3.07 -8.80 22.81
N ALA A 131 2.36 -8.84 23.93
CA ALA A 131 2.45 -7.81 24.94
C ALA A 131 2.31 -8.40 26.35
N SER A 132 2.82 -7.67 27.33
CA SER A 132 2.67 -7.97 28.75
C SER A 132 2.32 -6.69 29.53
N PHE A 133 1.68 -6.82 30.66
CA PHE A 133 1.54 -5.68 31.56
C PHE A 133 2.87 -5.33 32.21
N VAL A 134 3.11 -4.04 32.47
CA VAL A 134 4.38 -3.56 33.04
C VAL A 134 4.56 -4.08 34.46
N ASP A 135 3.51 -4.01 35.26
CA ASP A 135 3.54 -4.36 36.69
C ASP A 135 3.08 -5.79 37.00
N PHE A 136 2.59 -6.52 36.00
CA PHE A 136 2.12 -7.89 36.20
C PHE A 136 2.75 -8.82 35.14
N PRO A 137 3.27 -9.98 35.53
CA PRO A 137 3.91 -10.92 34.60
C PRO A 137 2.92 -11.68 33.71
N ILE A 138 1.83 -11.05 33.31
CA ILE A 138 0.81 -11.64 32.45
C ILE A 138 1.12 -11.22 31.02
N ALA A 139 1.60 -12.16 30.22
CA ALA A 139 1.79 -12.00 28.80
C ALA A 139 0.55 -12.47 28.02
N PHE A 140 0.26 -11.81 26.92
CA PHE A 140 -0.80 -12.20 25.99
C PHE A 140 -0.34 -12.03 24.55
N ILE A 141 -0.94 -12.84 23.68
CA ILE A 141 -0.68 -12.82 22.24
C ILE A 141 -1.99 -12.43 21.54
N GLN A 142 -1.94 -11.35 20.77
CA GLN A 142 -3.02 -10.94 19.90
C GLN A 142 -2.72 -11.43 18.48
N LYS A 143 -3.60 -12.27 17.94
CA LYS A 143 -3.50 -12.77 16.56
C LYS A 143 -4.52 -12.08 15.68
N TYR A 144 -4.03 -11.48 14.61
CA TYR A 144 -4.86 -10.83 13.59
C TYR A 144 -4.77 -11.61 12.30
N LYS A 145 -5.90 -12.11 11.82
CA LYS A 145 -5.97 -12.68 10.47
C LYS A 145 -6.02 -11.53 9.47
N LEU A 146 -5.00 -11.44 8.63
CA LEU A 146 -4.93 -10.44 7.58
C LEU A 146 -5.84 -10.86 6.41
N LYS A 147 -6.29 -9.87 5.65
CA LYS A 147 -7.16 -10.08 4.49
C LYS A 147 -6.43 -10.90 3.43
N ASP A 148 -7.08 -11.96 2.94
CA ASP A 148 -6.48 -12.87 1.95
C ASP A 148 -6.68 -12.39 0.52
N ASN A 149 -7.84 -11.79 0.23
CA ASN A 149 -8.21 -11.32 -1.10
C ASN A 149 -8.61 -9.85 -1.03
N ILE A 150 -8.08 -9.06 -1.95
CA ILE A 150 -8.39 -7.63 -2.07
C ILE A 150 -8.65 -7.35 -3.55
N LEU A 151 -9.74 -6.68 -3.85
CA LEU A 151 -10.01 -6.11 -5.17
C LEU A 151 -9.76 -4.61 -5.11
N SER A 152 -8.87 -4.12 -5.93
CA SER A 152 -8.60 -2.70 -6.10
C SER A 152 -9.07 -2.25 -7.46
N GLN A 153 -9.79 -1.14 -7.53
CA GLN A 153 -10.16 -0.49 -8.78
C GLN A 153 -10.00 1.01 -8.63
N GLY A 154 -9.65 1.67 -9.72
CA GLY A 154 -9.44 3.09 -9.65
C GLY A 154 -9.28 3.76 -10.98
N PHE A 155 -9.13 5.07 -10.88
CA PHE A 155 -8.91 5.99 -11.98
C PHE A 155 -7.69 6.83 -11.67
N ASN A 156 -6.85 7.05 -12.69
CA ASN A 156 -5.71 7.94 -12.62
C ASN A 156 -5.75 8.89 -13.81
N SER A 157 -5.41 10.16 -13.57
CA SER A 157 -5.19 11.14 -14.62
C SER A 157 -3.90 11.89 -14.37
N GLU A 158 -3.13 12.10 -15.41
CA GLU A 158 -1.91 12.88 -15.38
C GLU A 158 -1.95 13.91 -16.53
N PHE A 159 -1.58 15.14 -16.21
CA PHE A 159 -1.40 16.22 -17.15
C PHE A 159 0.03 16.70 -17.06
N LEU A 160 0.73 16.76 -18.18
CA LEU A 160 2.08 17.30 -18.30
C LEU A 160 2.05 18.47 -19.28
N TYR A 161 2.34 19.65 -18.78
CA TYR A 161 2.39 20.88 -19.58
C TYR A 161 3.79 21.10 -20.19
N LYS A 162 3.89 21.85 -21.28
CA LYS A 162 5.17 22.18 -21.96
C LYS A 162 6.25 22.79 -21.07
N ASN A 163 5.86 23.48 -20.01
CA ASN A 163 6.79 24.05 -19.03
C ASN A 163 7.28 23.03 -17.98
N ASN A 164 7.07 21.74 -18.25
CA ASN A 164 7.40 20.61 -17.36
C ASN A 164 6.64 20.61 -16.02
N VAL A 165 5.59 21.40 -15.88
CA VAL A 165 4.68 21.28 -14.73
C VAL A 165 3.76 20.09 -14.97
N PHE A 166 3.64 19.22 -14.00
CA PHE A 166 2.67 18.13 -14.05
C PHE A 166 1.65 18.25 -12.93
N TRP A 167 0.46 17.74 -13.19
CA TRP A 167 -0.58 17.51 -12.22
C TRP A 167 -1.08 16.09 -12.36
N GLN A 168 -1.22 15.39 -11.22
CA GLN A 168 -1.67 14.02 -11.16
C GLN A 168 -2.80 13.90 -10.16
N PHE A 169 -3.81 13.13 -10.50
CA PHE A 169 -4.95 12.80 -9.65
C PHE A 169 -5.19 11.30 -9.69
N MET A 170 -5.39 10.68 -8.52
CA MET A 170 -5.74 9.26 -8.41
C MET A 170 -6.90 9.08 -7.43
N LEU A 171 -7.88 8.31 -7.86
CA LEU A 171 -8.97 7.78 -7.02
C LEU A 171 -8.88 6.27 -7.04
N MET A 172 -8.82 5.64 -5.89
CA MET A 172 -8.76 4.19 -5.77
C MET A 172 -9.70 3.69 -4.68
N ASN A 173 -10.47 2.67 -5.02
CA ASN A 173 -11.30 1.90 -4.09
C ASN A 173 -10.65 0.54 -3.86
N ARG A 174 -10.60 0.08 -2.61
CA ARG A 174 -10.13 -1.26 -2.25
C ARG A 174 -11.22 -1.98 -1.46
N PHE A 175 -11.56 -3.16 -1.93
CA PHE A 175 -12.59 -4.02 -1.34
C PHE A 175 -11.94 -5.30 -0.81
N SER A 176 -12.34 -5.71 0.37
CA SER A 176 -12.05 -7.03 0.91
C SER A 176 -13.27 -7.51 1.69
N HIS A 177 -13.32 -8.77 2.11
CA HIS A 177 -14.52 -9.42 2.66
C HIS A 177 -15.32 -8.58 3.68
N ASN A 178 -14.66 -7.77 4.53
CA ASN A 178 -15.34 -6.97 5.57
C ASN A 178 -14.81 -5.54 5.66
N ALA A 179 -14.17 -5.02 4.62
CA ALA A 179 -13.67 -3.66 4.65
C ALA A 179 -13.63 -3.03 3.26
N TYR A 180 -13.93 -1.76 3.26
CA TYR A 180 -13.86 -0.85 2.14
C TYR A 180 -12.89 0.27 2.48
N GLU A 181 -12.02 0.61 1.56
CA GLU A 181 -11.07 1.70 1.69
C GLU A 181 -11.18 2.60 0.46
N LEU A 182 -11.26 3.90 0.65
CA LEU A 182 -11.23 4.91 -0.41
C LEU A 182 -9.94 5.71 -0.26
N HIS A 183 -9.16 5.75 -1.33
CA HIS A 183 -7.94 6.54 -1.41
C HIS A 183 -8.11 7.62 -2.46
N LEU A 184 -7.83 8.86 -2.07
CA LEU A 184 -7.79 10.02 -2.93
C LEU A 184 -6.38 10.61 -2.82
N MET A 185 -5.73 10.80 -3.96
CA MET A 185 -4.40 11.41 -4.01
C MET A 185 -4.35 12.43 -5.13
N SER A 186 -3.76 13.58 -4.83
CA SER A 186 -3.45 14.59 -5.84
C SER A 186 -2.03 15.09 -5.62
N SER A 187 -1.30 15.29 -6.68
CA SER A 187 0.05 15.84 -6.64
C SER A 187 0.28 16.82 -7.77
N VAL A 188 1.06 17.86 -7.49
CA VAL A 188 1.53 18.85 -8.45
C VAL A 188 3.04 18.95 -8.30
N GLY A 189 3.75 19.04 -9.40
CA GLY A 189 5.20 19.15 -9.38
C GLY A 189 5.77 19.68 -10.68
N LYS A 190 7.10 19.77 -10.73
CA LYS A 190 7.84 20.15 -11.93
C LYS A 190 8.89 19.09 -12.23
N ARG A 191 8.96 18.64 -13.48
CA ARG A 191 10.05 17.78 -13.97
C ARG A 191 11.21 18.69 -14.42
N PHE A 192 12.42 18.36 -14.02
CA PHE A 192 13.65 19.09 -14.36
C PHE A 192 14.44 18.33 -15.42
#